data_50a13d38a9408e726e45c252c483e718
#
_entry.id   50a13d38a9408e726e45c252c483e718
#
_cell.length_a   1.000
_cell.length_b   1.000
_cell.length_c   1.000
_cell.angle_alpha   90.00
_cell.angle_beta   90.00
_cell.angle_gamma   90.00
#
_symmetry.space_group_name_H-M   'P 1'
#
loop_
_entity.id
_entity.type
_entity.pdbx_description
1 polymer ?
#
loop_
_entity_poly.entity_id
_entity_poly.type
_entity_poly.pdbx_seq_one_letter_code
_entity_poly.pdbx_strand_id
1 'polypeptide(L)'
;MKRIVGRLLLLLLLVSCDNHKPTKLIILLVGDQMRPDHLSRFESLYTGGFKWLLENSVVFDSAYQQHGYTVTGPGHFAIGTGIYPGPGGVLGNEYFDRELGRVVNCVEDPKAHPVGGVGTARSITRYKTKGIGDMIKDADPKSKVFSIGGKDRAAIFLGGQNPDIALYYNNRDRFISSTFYTDSLPEWVNEYNDNMNLKAYKDSMWNKILPDSFYIKYSRQDYFNGEVDFYHDDEHDLNDNTDKKKNIYNPVFPISFDKGVDPGKEFLDTPWFDEKLFGLSEITIKNAKLGSDNHPDLLCIGVSTMDYILHNYGPYSQEAMDYFLRLDIVLGRFINYLDQQVGLEYIEFILSSDHGGLPIPEYLPSLGMEGGRVSREHLKEAYEWINDEISEIYGDNLFVRSGAKFYFNHERLRKNNISLDKPAQVIKKYLSKVDGISAVLTKDEILASKEKDAITIRLKNMVHPEKSADVFALIKEGYLYRSSYGTSHGSPYDYDTHVPLLFAREGRKYHHINHHAETVDIVPTILDILNIQTEINLHGKILPIK
;
A
#
# COMPACT_ATOMS: atom_id res chain seq x y z
N MET A 1 -46.11 11.03 -67.78
CA MET A 1 -46.45 10.80 -66.37
C MET A 1 -45.53 9.73 -65.83
N LYS A 2 -44.45 10.11 -65.13
CA LYS A 2 -43.54 9.17 -64.44
C LYS A 2 -43.72 9.35 -62.93
N ARG A 3 -44.19 8.27 -62.27
CA ARG A 3 -44.33 8.22 -60.81
C ARG A 3 -42.95 7.95 -60.19
N ILE A 4 -42.48 8.89 -59.38
CA ILE A 4 -41.31 8.76 -58.51
C ILE A 4 -41.82 8.13 -57.20
N VAL A 5 -41.43 6.91 -56.93
CA VAL A 5 -41.65 6.23 -55.65
C VAL A 5 -40.45 6.56 -54.75
N GLY A 6 -40.63 7.46 -53.78
CA GLY A 6 -39.63 7.73 -52.75
C GLY A 6 -39.59 6.59 -51.73
N ARG A 7 -38.48 5.89 -51.66
CA ARG A 7 -38.17 4.97 -50.56
C ARG A 7 -37.67 5.74 -49.37
N LEU A 8 -38.48 5.84 -48.31
CA LEU A 8 -38.10 6.30 -46.99
C LEU A 8 -37.25 5.22 -46.34
N LEU A 9 -35.94 5.47 -46.25
CA LEU A 9 -35.05 4.62 -45.46
C LEU A 9 -35.18 5.02 -44.00
N LEU A 10 -35.88 4.22 -43.19
CA LEU A 10 -35.94 4.37 -41.73
C LEU A 10 -34.63 3.83 -41.17
N LEU A 11 -33.69 4.72 -40.82
CA LEU A 11 -32.51 4.36 -40.03
C LEU A 11 -32.99 4.10 -38.60
N LEU A 12 -33.17 2.85 -38.22
CA LEU A 12 -33.26 2.42 -36.82
C LEU A 12 -31.86 2.57 -36.23
N LEU A 13 -31.64 3.68 -35.54
CA LEU A 13 -30.56 3.83 -34.55
C LEU A 13 -30.88 2.81 -33.43
N LEU A 14 -30.23 1.65 -33.48
CA LEU A 14 -30.08 0.78 -32.34
C LEU A 14 -29.20 1.53 -31.34
N VAL A 15 -29.83 2.36 -30.50
CA VAL A 15 -29.22 2.76 -29.25
C VAL A 15 -29.14 1.48 -28.44
N SER A 16 -27.96 0.91 -28.35
CA SER A 16 -27.65 -0.07 -27.33
C SER A 16 -27.88 0.63 -26.00
N CYS A 17 -29.04 0.43 -25.40
CA CYS A 17 -29.22 0.77 -24.00
C CYS A 17 -28.28 -0.17 -23.23
N ASP A 18 -27.16 0.36 -22.85
CA ASP A 18 -26.33 -0.24 -21.81
C ASP A 18 -27.22 -0.29 -20.55
N ASN A 19 -27.76 -1.47 -20.25
CA ASN A 19 -28.70 -1.69 -19.14
C ASN A 19 -27.99 -1.69 -17.76
N HIS A 20 -26.82 -1.05 -17.65
CA HIS A 20 -26.13 -0.94 -16.38
C HIS A 20 -26.89 0.00 -15.43
N LYS A 21 -27.19 -0.53 -14.24
CA LYS A 21 -27.75 0.26 -13.17
C LYS A 21 -26.77 1.37 -12.75
N PRO A 22 -27.22 2.55 -12.29
CA PRO A 22 -26.33 3.60 -11.80
C PRO A 22 -25.52 3.09 -10.60
N THR A 23 -24.25 3.42 -10.55
CA THR A 23 -23.40 3.08 -9.40
C THR A 23 -23.81 3.92 -8.20
N LYS A 24 -24.15 3.25 -7.08
CA LYS A 24 -24.52 3.88 -5.81
C LYS A 24 -23.42 3.78 -4.77
N LEU A 25 -22.55 2.78 -4.90
CA LEU A 25 -21.46 2.55 -3.96
C LEU A 25 -20.21 2.12 -4.70
N ILE A 26 -19.12 2.78 -4.40
CA ILE A 26 -17.76 2.36 -4.80
C ILE A 26 -17.12 1.67 -3.58
N ILE A 27 -16.64 0.46 -3.76
CA ILE A 27 -15.79 -0.26 -2.81
C ILE A 27 -14.36 -0.25 -3.35
N LEU A 28 -13.47 0.53 -2.74
CA LEU A 28 -12.04 0.56 -3.08
C LEU A 28 -11.26 -0.29 -2.07
N LEU A 29 -10.88 -1.49 -2.49
CA LEU A 29 -10.08 -2.44 -1.71
C LEU A 29 -8.61 -2.27 -2.08
N VAL A 30 -7.75 -2.02 -1.10
CA VAL A 30 -6.31 -1.94 -1.29
C VAL A 30 -5.62 -2.95 -0.39
N GLY A 31 -5.07 -4.00 -1.00
CA GLY A 31 -4.25 -4.99 -0.30
C GLY A 31 -2.83 -4.48 -0.14
N ASP A 32 -2.35 -4.40 1.10
CA ASP A 32 -0.99 -3.94 1.41
C ASP A 32 0.02 -5.05 1.04
N GLN A 33 0.98 -4.77 0.15
CA GLN A 33 1.97 -5.72 -0.38
C GLN A 33 1.38 -6.85 -1.26
N MET A 34 0.21 -6.67 -1.84
CA MET A 34 -0.40 -7.70 -2.69
C MET A 34 0.24 -7.76 -4.07
N ARG A 35 0.68 -8.95 -4.47
CA ARG A 35 1.25 -9.23 -5.80
C ARG A 35 0.17 -9.82 -6.71
N PRO A 36 0.24 -9.61 -8.04
CA PRO A 36 -0.73 -10.22 -8.98
C PRO A 36 -0.73 -11.75 -8.92
N ASP A 37 0.44 -12.36 -8.69
CA ASP A 37 0.55 -13.83 -8.64
C ASP A 37 -0.16 -14.47 -7.43
N HIS A 38 -0.51 -13.72 -6.39
CA HIS A 38 -1.37 -14.23 -5.32
C HIS A 38 -2.77 -14.56 -5.84
N LEU A 39 -3.31 -13.76 -6.77
CA LEU A 39 -4.61 -14.06 -7.39
C LEU A 39 -4.53 -15.29 -8.30
N SER A 40 -3.57 -15.32 -9.23
CA SER A 40 -3.49 -16.39 -10.23
C SER A 40 -2.98 -17.71 -9.66
N ARG A 41 -2.02 -17.70 -8.74
CA ARG A 41 -1.44 -18.90 -8.15
C ARG A 41 -2.45 -19.70 -7.32
N PHE A 42 -3.36 -19.03 -6.63
CA PHE A 42 -4.36 -19.65 -5.78
C PHE A 42 -5.77 -19.66 -6.39
N GLU A 43 -5.94 -19.21 -7.63
CA GLU A 43 -7.24 -19.06 -8.32
C GLU A 43 -8.12 -20.31 -8.20
N SER A 44 -7.53 -21.50 -8.47
CA SER A 44 -8.27 -22.77 -8.41
C SER A 44 -8.72 -23.20 -7.01
N LEU A 45 -8.24 -22.51 -5.97
CA LEU A 45 -8.55 -22.79 -4.57
C LEU A 45 -9.55 -21.78 -3.99
N TYR A 46 -9.73 -20.64 -4.64
CA TYR A 46 -10.68 -19.63 -4.18
C TYR A 46 -12.11 -20.10 -4.38
N THR A 47 -12.93 -19.87 -3.35
CA THR A 47 -14.35 -20.25 -3.30
C THR A 47 -15.26 -19.12 -2.86
N GLY A 48 -14.69 -17.98 -2.45
CA GLY A 48 -15.36 -16.84 -1.86
C GLY A 48 -15.20 -15.55 -2.66
N GLY A 49 -14.67 -14.50 -2.02
CA GLY A 49 -14.67 -13.17 -2.58
C GLY A 49 -13.71 -12.95 -3.74
N PHE A 50 -12.50 -13.50 -3.68
CA PHE A 50 -11.57 -13.41 -4.82
C PHE A 50 -12.11 -14.14 -6.03
N LYS A 51 -12.76 -15.31 -5.83
CA LYS A 51 -13.43 -16.00 -6.92
C LYS A 51 -14.49 -15.11 -7.56
N TRP A 52 -15.38 -14.52 -6.76
CA TRP A 52 -16.43 -13.65 -7.28
C TRP A 52 -15.87 -12.42 -8.01
N LEU A 53 -14.86 -11.76 -7.43
CA LEU A 53 -14.20 -10.62 -8.06
C LEU A 53 -13.58 -10.99 -9.41
N LEU A 54 -12.86 -12.10 -9.49
CA LEU A 54 -12.27 -12.57 -10.74
C LEU A 54 -13.34 -12.90 -11.78
N GLU A 55 -14.41 -13.60 -11.42
CA GLU A 55 -15.47 -14.00 -12.35
C GLU A 55 -16.31 -12.81 -12.88
N ASN A 56 -16.30 -11.64 -12.21
CA ASN A 56 -17.10 -10.47 -12.53
C ASN A 56 -16.26 -9.22 -12.86
N SER A 57 -15.02 -9.37 -13.31
CA SER A 57 -14.10 -8.25 -13.50
C SER A 57 -13.46 -8.13 -14.87
N VAL A 58 -12.98 -6.92 -15.11
CA VAL A 58 -11.89 -6.62 -16.05
C VAL A 58 -10.59 -6.60 -15.25
N VAL A 59 -9.63 -7.43 -15.64
CA VAL A 59 -8.32 -7.58 -15.00
C VAL A 59 -7.24 -6.98 -15.89
N PHE A 60 -6.42 -6.09 -15.33
CA PHE A 60 -5.27 -5.50 -16.02
C PHE A 60 -4.00 -6.28 -15.68
N ASP A 61 -3.47 -7.03 -16.65
CA ASP A 61 -2.29 -7.89 -16.45
C ASP A 61 -0.98 -7.10 -16.25
N SER A 62 -0.95 -5.86 -16.69
CA SER A 62 0.22 -4.98 -16.67
C SER A 62 -0.07 -3.71 -15.89
N ALA A 63 -0.41 -3.85 -14.60
CA ALA A 63 -0.69 -2.73 -13.71
C ALA A 63 0.47 -2.46 -12.76
N TYR A 64 0.87 -1.19 -12.61
CA TYR A 64 2.07 -0.82 -11.86
C TYR A 64 1.85 0.38 -10.93
N GLN A 65 2.52 0.33 -9.78
CA GLN A 65 2.88 1.52 -9.02
C GLN A 65 4.04 2.23 -9.76
N GLN A 66 3.76 3.35 -10.40
CA GLN A 66 4.74 3.99 -11.29
C GLN A 66 5.61 5.01 -10.55
N HIS A 67 6.12 4.64 -9.37
CA HIS A 67 7.05 5.43 -8.56
C HIS A 67 8.14 4.57 -7.93
N GLY A 68 9.30 5.18 -7.63
CA GLY A 68 10.54 4.46 -7.35
C GLY A 68 10.79 4.10 -5.90
N TYR A 69 9.89 4.45 -4.98
CA TYR A 69 9.98 4.05 -3.57
C TYR A 69 8.61 3.51 -3.12
N THR A 70 8.43 2.24 -3.35
CA THR A 70 7.18 1.49 -3.22
C THR A 70 6.96 1.05 -1.77
N VAL A 71 6.42 1.97 -0.98
CA VAL A 71 6.06 1.77 0.43
C VAL A 71 4.64 2.28 0.68
N THR A 72 4.02 1.85 1.77
CA THR A 72 2.59 2.04 2.06
C THR A 72 2.07 3.47 1.83
N GLY A 73 2.74 4.49 2.39
CA GLY A 73 2.27 5.89 2.26
C GLY A 73 2.21 6.37 0.81
N PRO A 74 3.33 6.34 0.05
CA PRO A 74 3.34 6.68 -1.37
C PRO A 74 2.35 5.90 -2.21
N GLY A 75 2.24 4.57 -2.00
CA GLY A 75 1.32 3.73 -2.77
C GLY A 75 -0.15 4.07 -2.55
N HIS A 76 -0.58 4.17 -1.29
CA HIS A 76 -1.96 4.57 -0.97
C HIS A 76 -2.26 6.00 -1.41
N PHE A 77 -1.28 6.91 -1.33
CA PHE A 77 -1.44 8.27 -1.86
C PHE A 77 -1.69 8.26 -3.38
N ALA A 78 -0.92 7.49 -4.13
CA ALA A 78 -1.10 7.38 -5.58
C ALA A 78 -2.51 6.86 -5.94
N ILE A 79 -2.96 5.80 -5.27
CA ILE A 79 -4.28 5.19 -5.44
C ILE A 79 -5.41 6.16 -5.07
N GLY A 80 -5.28 6.82 -3.91
CA GLY A 80 -6.35 7.68 -3.38
C GLY A 80 -6.47 9.05 -4.06
N THR A 81 -5.41 9.51 -4.75
CA THR A 81 -5.37 10.87 -5.33
C THR A 81 -5.25 10.93 -6.85
N GLY A 82 -4.76 9.86 -7.50
CA GLY A 82 -4.41 9.89 -8.93
C GLY A 82 -3.19 10.74 -9.26
N ILE A 83 -2.34 11.03 -8.25
CA ILE A 83 -1.14 11.86 -8.36
C ILE A 83 0.08 11.04 -7.95
N TYR A 84 1.20 11.15 -8.69
CA TYR A 84 2.44 10.51 -8.27
C TYR A 84 2.96 11.07 -6.96
N PRO A 85 3.54 10.23 -6.09
CA PRO A 85 3.94 10.63 -4.74
C PRO A 85 5.00 11.74 -4.70
N GLY A 86 5.96 11.73 -5.64
CA GLY A 86 6.99 12.77 -5.72
C GLY A 86 6.38 14.17 -5.87
N PRO A 87 5.67 14.46 -6.97
CA PRO A 87 4.95 15.73 -7.14
C PRO A 87 3.97 16.04 -6.01
N GLY A 88 3.32 15.02 -5.44
CA GLY A 88 2.42 15.15 -4.29
C GLY A 88 3.12 15.46 -2.97
N GLY A 89 4.44 15.25 -2.89
CA GLY A 89 5.25 15.51 -1.70
C GLY A 89 5.26 14.37 -0.67
N VAL A 90 4.75 13.18 -1.01
CA VAL A 90 4.76 11.98 -0.14
C VAL A 90 6.01 11.15 -0.43
N LEU A 91 7.11 11.44 0.26
CA LEU A 91 8.45 10.94 -0.07
C LEU A 91 8.82 9.60 0.58
N GLY A 92 7.91 9.00 1.33
CA GLY A 92 8.07 7.75 2.06
C GLY A 92 7.08 7.65 3.20
N ASN A 93 7.08 6.55 3.94
CA ASN A 93 6.35 6.43 5.20
C ASN A 93 6.90 7.44 6.22
N GLU A 94 8.23 7.60 6.19
CA GLU A 94 8.98 8.60 6.93
C GLU A 94 10.00 9.26 6.01
N TYR A 95 10.24 10.56 6.21
CA TYR A 95 11.23 11.31 5.44
C TYR A 95 11.74 12.52 6.22
N PHE A 96 12.92 13.02 5.88
CA PHE A 96 13.46 14.22 6.50
C PHE A 96 12.77 15.47 5.93
N ASP A 97 12.10 16.20 6.81
CA ASP A 97 11.47 17.48 6.50
C ASP A 97 12.49 18.62 6.69
N ARG A 98 12.83 19.31 5.58
CA ARG A 98 13.86 20.37 5.59
C ARG A 98 13.45 21.60 6.39
N GLU A 99 12.14 21.91 6.44
CA GLU A 99 11.62 23.07 7.19
C GLU A 99 11.64 22.81 8.70
N LEU A 100 11.28 21.60 9.11
CA LEU A 100 11.28 21.19 10.50
C LEU A 100 12.67 20.70 10.98
N GLY A 101 13.60 20.40 10.07
CA GLY A 101 14.94 19.91 10.40
C GLY A 101 14.98 18.54 11.08
N ARG A 102 13.94 17.72 10.90
CA ARG A 102 13.82 16.37 11.49
C ARG A 102 13.10 15.40 10.58
N VAL A 103 13.22 14.12 10.90
CA VAL A 103 12.40 13.07 10.26
C VAL A 103 10.95 13.20 10.76
N VAL A 104 10.01 13.07 9.84
CA VAL A 104 8.57 13.12 10.11
C VAL A 104 7.88 11.90 9.50
N ASN A 105 6.81 11.46 10.14
CA ASN A 105 5.92 10.48 9.52
C ASN A 105 5.02 11.17 8.48
N CYS A 106 4.73 10.49 7.36
CA CYS A 106 3.98 11.07 6.25
C CYS A 106 2.56 11.55 6.62
N VAL A 107 1.94 10.99 7.61
CA VAL A 107 0.62 11.40 8.13
C VAL A 107 0.68 12.02 9.52
N GLU A 108 1.86 12.51 9.92
CA GLU A 108 2.03 13.18 11.20
C GLU A 108 1.24 14.48 11.29
N ASP A 109 0.47 14.63 12.35
CA ASP A 109 -0.24 15.86 12.68
C ASP A 109 -0.04 16.20 14.18
N PRO A 110 0.90 17.11 14.49
CA PRO A 110 1.19 17.47 15.89
C PRO A 110 0.08 18.27 16.57
N LYS A 111 -0.93 18.74 15.81
CA LYS A 111 -2.07 19.51 16.35
C LYS A 111 -3.29 18.65 16.63
N ALA A 112 -3.36 17.47 16.01
CA ALA A 112 -4.48 16.56 16.21
C ALA A 112 -4.31 15.72 17.48
N HIS A 113 -5.43 15.29 18.04
CA HIS A 113 -5.51 14.37 19.17
C HIS A 113 -6.24 13.09 18.74
N PRO A 114 -5.93 11.93 19.34
CA PRO A 114 -6.64 10.70 19.04
C PRO A 114 -8.09 10.77 19.54
N VAL A 115 -9.01 10.26 18.74
CA VAL A 115 -10.44 10.18 19.06
C VAL A 115 -10.87 8.73 19.10
N GLY A 116 -11.50 8.31 20.18
CA GLY A 116 -12.03 6.96 20.38
C GLY A 116 -11.09 6.01 21.13
N GLY A 117 -9.91 6.47 21.57
CA GLY A 117 -8.98 5.65 22.34
C GLY A 117 -7.59 6.24 22.47
N VAL A 118 -6.69 5.47 23.05
CA VAL A 118 -5.27 5.82 23.14
C VAL A 118 -4.58 5.45 21.82
N GLY A 119 -3.73 6.33 21.34
CA GLY A 119 -2.97 6.10 20.11
C GLY A 119 -2.29 7.37 19.62
N THR A 120 -1.76 7.32 18.40
CA THR A 120 -1.17 8.49 17.75
C THR A 120 -2.20 9.10 16.81
N ALA A 121 -2.51 10.38 17.00
CA ALA A 121 -3.35 11.12 16.08
C ALA A 121 -2.62 11.36 14.75
N ARG A 122 -3.31 11.14 13.66
CA ARG A 122 -2.80 11.23 12.30
C ARG A 122 -3.78 11.97 11.41
N SER A 123 -3.29 12.66 10.39
CA SER A 123 -4.14 13.29 9.39
C SER A 123 -3.41 13.51 8.07
N ILE A 124 -4.16 13.97 7.06
CA ILE A 124 -3.61 14.36 5.75
C ILE A 124 -3.08 15.80 5.73
N THR A 125 -3.06 16.51 6.84
CA THR A 125 -2.80 17.97 6.94
C THR A 125 -1.50 18.44 6.26
N ARG A 126 -0.51 17.53 6.12
CA ARG A 126 0.78 17.83 5.46
C ARG A 126 0.66 18.03 3.94
N TYR A 127 -0.48 17.67 3.34
CA TYR A 127 -0.70 17.69 1.90
C TYR A 127 -1.97 18.48 1.57
N LYS A 128 -1.93 19.20 0.44
CA LYS A 128 -3.08 19.98 -0.07
C LYS A 128 -3.84 19.26 -1.18
N THR A 129 -3.32 18.12 -1.63
CA THR A 129 -3.90 17.33 -2.70
C THR A 129 -5.24 16.75 -2.25
N LYS A 130 -6.27 16.93 -3.06
CA LYS A 130 -7.56 16.29 -2.84
C LYS A 130 -7.53 14.83 -3.28
N GLY A 131 -8.17 13.98 -2.50
CA GLY A 131 -8.39 12.58 -2.84
C GLY A 131 -9.67 12.34 -3.61
N ILE A 132 -9.89 11.11 -4.05
CA ILE A 132 -11.12 10.70 -4.76
C ILE A 132 -12.38 11.00 -3.96
N GLY A 133 -12.36 10.77 -2.63
CA GLY A 133 -13.48 11.09 -1.75
C GLY A 133 -13.83 12.58 -1.74
N ASP A 134 -12.81 13.45 -1.76
CA ASP A 134 -13.00 14.90 -1.82
C ASP A 134 -13.63 15.31 -3.16
N MET A 135 -13.19 14.71 -4.27
CA MET A 135 -13.71 15.00 -5.60
C MET A 135 -15.18 14.55 -5.75
N ILE A 136 -15.53 13.41 -5.19
CA ILE A 136 -16.92 12.91 -5.15
C ILE A 136 -17.81 13.89 -4.34
N LYS A 137 -17.36 14.30 -3.15
CA LYS A 137 -18.14 15.25 -2.30
C LYS A 137 -18.19 16.67 -2.89
N ASP A 138 -17.19 17.10 -3.65
CA ASP A 138 -17.23 18.37 -4.37
C ASP A 138 -18.31 18.35 -5.47
N ALA A 139 -18.47 17.22 -6.15
CA ALA A 139 -19.48 17.04 -7.20
C ALA A 139 -20.89 16.82 -6.63
N ASP A 140 -20.99 16.04 -5.56
CA ASP A 140 -22.23 15.75 -4.85
C ASP A 140 -22.01 15.80 -3.32
N PRO A 141 -22.35 16.94 -2.67
CA PRO A 141 -22.16 17.10 -1.22
C PRO A 141 -22.99 16.16 -0.34
N LYS A 142 -23.90 15.38 -0.91
CA LYS A 142 -24.66 14.36 -0.17
C LYS A 142 -24.02 12.99 -0.19
N SER A 143 -23.03 12.80 -1.04
CA SER A 143 -22.23 11.58 -1.05
C SER A 143 -21.49 11.40 0.26
N LYS A 144 -21.40 10.16 0.72
CA LYS A 144 -20.74 9.78 1.96
C LYS A 144 -19.43 9.08 1.63
N VAL A 145 -18.37 9.42 2.36
CA VAL A 145 -17.02 8.90 2.17
C VAL A 145 -16.50 8.36 3.47
N PHE A 146 -16.23 7.06 3.50
CA PHE A 146 -15.67 6.37 4.66
C PHE A 146 -14.35 5.68 4.25
N SER A 147 -13.37 5.72 5.15
CA SER A 147 -12.11 5.02 4.94
C SER A 147 -11.70 4.28 6.20
N ILE A 148 -11.40 2.99 6.07
CA ILE A 148 -11.06 2.10 7.18
C ILE A 148 -9.79 1.34 6.81
N GLY A 149 -8.78 1.33 7.71
CA GLY A 149 -7.54 0.62 7.46
C GLY A 149 -6.91 0.03 8.71
N GLY A 150 -6.10 -0.99 8.55
CA GLY A 150 -5.26 -1.49 9.63
C GLY A 150 -4.14 -0.50 9.95
N LYS A 151 -3.53 0.10 8.93
CA LYS A 151 -2.52 1.17 9.06
C LYS A 151 -3.15 2.55 8.93
N ASP A 152 -2.66 3.51 9.72
CA ASP A 152 -3.08 4.92 9.72
C ASP A 152 -3.00 5.56 8.31
N ARG A 153 -1.86 5.46 7.65
CA ARG A 153 -1.60 6.03 6.31
C ARG A 153 -2.46 5.43 5.22
N ALA A 154 -2.87 4.16 5.36
CA ALA A 154 -3.81 3.53 4.43
C ALA A 154 -5.18 4.21 4.49
N ALA A 155 -5.78 4.28 5.67
CA ALA A 155 -7.08 4.93 5.86
C ALA A 155 -7.04 6.42 5.47
N ILE A 156 -5.98 7.13 5.83
CA ILE A 156 -5.87 8.59 5.63
C ILE A 156 -5.71 8.95 4.16
N PHE A 157 -4.80 8.30 3.42
CA PHE A 157 -4.57 8.63 2.02
C PHE A 157 -5.72 8.20 1.11
N LEU A 158 -6.41 7.11 1.45
CA LEU A 158 -7.61 6.70 0.71
C LEU A 158 -8.82 7.58 1.03
N GLY A 159 -8.96 8.05 2.28
CA GLY A 159 -10.07 8.90 2.72
C GLY A 159 -9.99 10.34 2.23
N GLY A 160 -8.78 10.87 2.05
CA GLY A 160 -8.57 12.26 1.60
C GLY A 160 -8.69 13.30 2.70
N GLN A 161 -9.06 14.54 2.29
CA GLN A 161 -9.12 15.71 3.17
C GLN A 161 -10.42 15.75 4.01
N ASN A 162 -11.54 15.30 3.44
CA ASN A 162 -12.86 15.51 4.01
C ASN A 162 -13.77 14.25 3.94
N PRO A 163 -13.27 13.08 4.38
CA PRO A 163 -14.17 11.93 4.55
C PRO A 163 -15.17 12.20 5.68
N ASP A 164 -16.30 11.49 5.71
CA ASP A 164 -17.20 11.50 6.87
C ASP A 164 -16.49 10.96 8.11
N ILE A 165 -15.63 9.94 7.92
CA ILE A 165 -14.66 9.52 8.93
C ILE A 165 -13.53 8.68 8.29
N ALA A 166 -12.31 8.83 8.80
CA ALA A 166 -11.18 7.94 8.55
C ALA A 166 -10.86 7.18 9.84
N LEU A 167 -10.96 5.85 9.80
CA LEU A 167 -10.71 4.95 10.93
C LEU A 167 -9.46 4.11 10.69
N TYR A 168 -8.58 4.04 11.68
CA TYR A 168 -7.39 3.20 11.63
C TYR A 168 -7.13 2.51 12.97
N TYR A 169 -6.52 1.32 12.91
CA TYR A 169 -6.24 0.56 14.11
C TYR A 169 -5.10 1.19 14.92
N ASN A 170 -5.27 1.28 16.23
CA ASN A 170 -4.32 1.94 17.14
C ASN A 170 -3.12 1.05 17.56
N ASN A 171 -2.97 -0.14 16.96
CA ASN A 171 -1.98 -1.16 17.31
C ASN A 171 -2.10 -1.67 18.77
N ARG A 172 -3.29 -1.58 19.35
CA ARG A 172 -3.56 -2.05 20.73
C ARG A 172 -4.84 -2.87 20.81
N ASP A 173 -5.99 -2.24 20.62
CA ASP A 173 -7.27 -2.89 20.93
C ASP A 173 -8.47 -2.35 20.16
N ARG A 174 -8.33 -1.26 19.37
CA ARG A 174 -9.49 -0.61 18.74
C ARG A 174 -9.17 0.22 17.51
N PHE A 175 -10.19 0.52 16.74
CA PHE A 175 -10.13 1.51 15.67
C PHE A 175 -10.38 2.91 16.23
N ILE A 176 -9.52 3.85 15.86
CA ILE A 176 -9.55 5.25 16.28
C ILE A 176 -9.58 6.18 15.08
N SER A 177 -9.84 7.45 15.34
CA SER A 177 -9.68 8.56 14.41
C SER A 177 -8.84 9.67 15.05
N SER A 178 -8.88 10.86 14.48
CA SER A 178 -8.25 12.05 15.06
C SER A 178 -9.19 13.25 15.01
N THR A 179 -8.88 14.27 15.84
CA THR A 179 -9.64 15.52 15.87
C THR A 179 -9.58 16.33 14.58
N PHE A 180 -8.77 15.90 13.59
CA PHE A 180 -8.80 16.44 12.24
C PHE A 180 -10.07 16.02 11.49
N TYR A 181 -10.54 14.79 11.71
CA TYR A 181 -11.67 14.21 10.98
C TYR A 181 -12.98 14.26 11.77
N THR A 182 -12.94 14.16 13.08
CA THR A 182 -14.14 14.11 13.93
C THR A 182 -13.84 14.48 15.38
N ASP A 183 -14.80 15.09 16.05
CA ASP A 183 -14.70 15.41 17.49
C ASP A 183 -15.02 14.18 18.37
N SER A 184 -15.80 13.22 17.85
CA SER A 184 -16.15 11.99 18.57
C SER A 184 -16.41 10.85 17.58
N LEU A 185 -16.12 9.61 17.98
CA LEU A 185 -16.55 8.45 17.18
C LEU A 185 -18.08 8.28 17.28
N PRO A 186 -18.74 7.87 16.18
CA PRO A 186 -20.12 7.41 16.24
C PRO A 186 -20.30 6.30 17.29
N GLU A 187 -21.47 6.25 17.94
CA GLU A 187 -21.76 5.26 19.00
C GLU A 187 -21.53 3.82 18.51
N TRP A 188 -21.98 3.50 17.31
CA TRP A 188 -21.80 2.17 16.72
C TRP A 188 -20.32 1.79 16.48
N VAL A 189 -19.39 2.75 16.31
CA VAL A 189 -17.94 2.46 16.27
C VAL A 189 -17.44 2.13 17.67
N ASN A 190 -17.87 2.88 18.70
CA ASN A 190 -17.48 2.60 20.07
C ASN A 190 -17.99 1.23 20.53
N GLU A 191 -19.26 0.90 20.24
CA GLU A 191 -19.84 -0.42 20.52
C GLU A 191 -19.07 -1.54 19.80
N TYR A 192 -18.69 -1.33 18.53
CA TYR A 192 -17.87 -2.29 17.80
C TYR A 192 -16.52 -2.52 18.47
N ASN A 193 -15.82 -1.44 18.81
CA ASN A 193 -14.53 -1.49 19.50
C ASN A 193 -14.63 -2.22 20.85
N ASP A 194 -15.64 -1.95 21.64
CA ASP A 194 -15.84 -2.57 22.96
C ASP A 194 -16.09 -4.09 22.84
N ASN A 195 -16.61 -4.54 21.69
CA ASN A 195 -16.86 -5.93 21.37
C ASN A 195 -15.69 -6.63 20.64
N MET A 196 -14.58 -5.97 20.33
CA MET A 196 -13.44 -6.59 19.63
C MET A 196 -12.79 -7.74 20.41
N ASN A 197 -12.75 -7.67 21.75
CA ASN A 197 -12.30 -8.72 22.68
C ASN A 197 -11.05 -9.50 22.25
N LEU A 198 -9.93 -8.81 22.07
CA LEU A 198 -8.65 -9.43 21.64
C LEU A 198 -8.18 -10.53 22.60
N LYS A 199 -8.57 -10.46 23.89
CA LYS A 199 -8.20 -11.48 24.89
C LYS A 199 -8.75 -12.87 24.54
N ALA A 200 -9.84 -12.95 23.78
CA ALA A 200 -10.41 -14.23 23.34
C ALA A 200 -9.49 -14.98 22.37
N TYR A 201 -8.53 -14.29 21.74
CA TYR A 201 -7.58 -14.90 20.81
C TYR A 201 -6.29 -15.37 21.49
N LYS A 202 -6.07 -15.06 22.78
CA LYS A 202 -4.80 -15.33 23.48
C LYS A 202 -4.30 -16.76 23.32
N ASP A 203 -5.19 -17.74 23.43
CA ASP A 203 -4.86 -19.15 23.30
C ASP A 203 -5.16 -19.72 21.90
N SER A 204 -5.40 -18.83 20.92
CA SER A 204 -5.73 -19.26 19.56
C SER A 204 -4.48 -19.72 18.81
N MET A 205 -4.68 -20.74 17.99
CA MET A 205 -3.66 -21.28 17.09
C MET A 205 -4.09 -21.09 15.65
N TRP A 206 -3.21 -20.52 14.86
CA TRP A 206 -3.41 -20.43 13.42
C TRP A 206 -3.04 -21.77 12.78
N ASN A 207 -4.05 -22.54 12.42
CA ASN A 207 -3.93 -23.83 11.76
C ASN A 207 -4.21 -23.68 10.25
N LYS A 208 -3.63 -24.55 9.43
CA LYS A 208 -3.96 -24.67 8.00
C LYS A 208 -5.44 -25.01 7.81
N ILE A 209 -6.11 -24.38 6.84
CA ILE A 209 -7.53 -24.67 6.54
C ILE A 209 -7.71 -25.74 5.47
N LEU A 210 -6.67 -26.08 4.73
CA LEU A 210 -6.67 -27.18 3.76
C LEU A 210 -5.70 -28.29 4.21
N PRO A 211 -5.82 -29.52 3.65
CA PRO A 211 -4.83 -30.57 3.82
C PRO A 211 -3.44 -30.17 3.33
N ASP A 212 -2.38 -30.66 3.99
CA ASP A 212 -0.97 -30.35 3.69
C ASP A 212 -0.58 -30.55 2.22
N SER A 213 -1.20 -31.50 1.54
CA SER A 213 -0.95 -31.77 0.12
C SER A 213 -1.21 -30.55 -0.80
N PHE A 214 -2.14 -29.66 -0.42
CA PHE A 214 -2.38 -28.43 -1.15
C PHE A 214 -1.25 -27.42 -0.91
N TYR A 215 -0.80 -27.26 0.33
CA TYR A 215 0.28 -26.34 0.67
C TYR A 215 1.60 -26.76 0.01
N ILE A 216 1.92 -28.05 0.01
CA ILE A 216 3.10 -28.60 -0.68
C ILE A 216 3.06 -28.32 -2.18
N LYS A 217 1.85 -28.34 -2.79
CA LYS A 217 1.69 -28.12 -4.23
C LYS A 217 1.82 -26.64 -4.65
N TYR A 218 1.31 -25.71 -3.85
CA TYR A 218 1.14 -24.30 -4.23
C TYR A 218 2.10 -23.34 -3.54
N SER A 219 2.83 -23.82 -2.53
CA SER A 219 3.76 -23.01 -1.71
C SER A 219 5.08 -23.76 -1.51
N ARG A 220 6.10 -23.07 -1.02
CA ARG A 220 7.33 -23.72 -0.59
C ARG A 220 7.12 -24.53 0.69
N GLN A 221 8.16 -25.24 1.17
CA GLN A 221 8.12 -25.96 2.45
C GLN A 221 7.77 -25.02 3.61
N ASP A 222 7.14 -25.56 4.65
CA ASP A 222 6.63 -24.82 5.83
C ASP A 222 7.77 -24.08 6.53
N TYR A 223 8.77 -24.79 7.04
CA TYR A 223 9.97 -24.15 7.55
C TYR A 223 10.91 -23.72 6.42
N PHE A 224 11.32 -22.47 6.43
CA PHE A 224 12.29 -21.95 5.49
C PHE A 224 13.30 -21.01 6.17
N ASN A 225 14.61 -21.26 5.95
CA ASN A 225 15.65 -20.38 6.46
C ASN A 225 15.53 -18.99 5.85
N GLY A 226 15.47 -17.96 6.67
CA GLY A 226 15.27 -16.57 6.26
C GLY A 226 13.88 -16.02 6.61
N GLU A 227 12.95 -16.83 7.11
CA GLU A 227 11.73 -16.33 7.75
C GLU A 227 12.04 -15.67 9.10
N VAL A 228 11.14 -14.77 9.53
CA VAL A 228 11.28 -14.13 10.84
C VAL A 228 11.08 -15.16 11.94
N ASP A 229 12.12 -15.33 12.74
CA ASP A 229 12.04 -16.02 14.01
C ASP A 229 11.82 -14.99 15.11
N PHE A 230 10.59 -14.86 15.60
CA PHE A 230 10.22 -13.86 16.59
C PHE A 230 10.98 -13.97 17.92
N TYR A 231 11.70 -15.07 18.15
CA TYR A 231 12.49 -15.29 19.37
C TYR A 231 13.99 -15.06 19.16
N HIS A 232 14.42 -14.86 17.91
CA HIS A 232 15.82 -14.59 17.56
C HIS A 232 16.03 -13.21 16.94
N ASP A 233 15.01 -12.35 16.93
CA ASP A 233 15.16 -10.99 16.42
C ASP A 233 15.92 -10.11 17.44
N ASP A 234 17.22 -10.37 17.55
CA ASP A 234 18.17 -9.55 18.31
C ASP A 234 18.35 -8.14 17.72
N GLU A 235 17.59 -7.78 16.66
CA GLU A 235 17.73 -6.48 15.99
C GLU A 235 17.26 -5.29 16.83
N HIS A 236 16.44 -5.50 17.85
CA HIS A 236 15.98 -4.42 18.71
C HIS A 236 16.74 -4.25 20.01
N ASP A 237 17.66 -5.15 20.35
CA ASP A 237 18.34 -5.10 21.64
C ASP A 237 19.85 -5.39 21.55
N LEU A 238 20.58 -4.53 20.84
CA LEU A 238 22.06 -4.55 20.84
C LEU A 238 22.66 -4.19 22.22
N ASN A 239 21.83 -3.93 23.24
CA ASN A 239 22.26 -3.55 24.59
C ASN A 239 21.72 -4.42 25.72
N ASP A 240 20.96 -5.48 25.46
CA ASP A 240 20.45 -6.33 26.53
C ASP A 240 21.32 -7.60 26.70
N ASN A 241 22.23 -7.54 27.65
CA ASN A 241 23.07 -8.64 28.11
C ASN A 241 22.32 -9.64 29.02
N THR A 242 20.99 -9.74 28.95
CA THR A 242 20.25 -10.68 29.76
C THR A 242 20.13 -12.02 29.05
N ASP A 243 20.63 -13.08 29.67
CA ASP A 243 20.44 -14.49 29.33
C ASP A 243 18.95 -14.89 29.36
N LYS A 244 18.14 -14.33 28.45
CA LYS A 244 16.77 -14.84 28.26
C LYS A 244 16.88 -16.19 27.56
N LYS A 245 16.35 -17.23 28.20
CA LYS A 245 16.22 -18.58 27.63
C LYS A 245 15.64 -18.43 26.22
N LYS A 246 16.47 -18.72 25.20
CA LYS A 246 16.09 -18.76 23.80
C LYS A 246 15.03 -19.85 23.62
N ASN A 247 13.76 -19.48 23.66
CA ASN A 247 12.72 -20.35 23.14
C ASN A 247 12.83 -20.28 21.62
N ILE A 248 13.30 -21.35 20.99
CA ILE A 248 13.36 -21.47 19.54
C ILE A 248 11.91 -21.52 19.06
N TYR A 249 11.42 -20.41 18.51
CA TYR A 249 10.15 -20.38 17.78
C TYR A 249 10.42 -20.89 16.37
N ASN A 250 9.92 -22.06 16.08
CA ASN A 250 9.93 -22.59 14.74
C ASN A 250 8.71 -21.99 14.00
N PRO A 251 8.87 -21.10 13.00
CA PRO A 251 7.78 -20.47 12.29
C PRO A 251 7.10 -21.49 11.35
N VAL A 252 6.45 -22.49 11.94
CA VAL A 252 5.70 -23.53 11.22
C VAL A 252 4.31 -23.66 11.82
N PHE A 253 3.39 -24.13 11.03
CA PHE A 253 2.05 -24.45 11.51
C PHE A 253 2.03 -25.60 12.53
N PRO A 254 1.21 -25.49 13.58
CA PRO A 254 0.32 -24.40 13.93
C PRO A 254 1.04 -23.21 14.61
N ILE A 255 0.68 -21.99 14.24
CA ILE A 255 1.31 -20.75 14.73
C ILE A 255 0.52 -20.21 15.92
N SER A 256 1.19 -19.98 17.06
CA SER A 256 0.57 -19.37 18.23
C SER A 256 0.27 -17.89 18.02
N PHE A 257 -0.88 -17.44 18.53
CA PHE A 257 -1.19 -16.01 18.62
C PHE A 257 -0.27 -15.32 19.64
N ASP A 258 -0.13 -15.90 20.83
CA ASP A 258 0.70 -15.32 21.91
C ASP A 258 2.19 -15.59 21.62
N LYS A 259 2.86 -14.59 21.08
CA LYS A 259 4.31 -14.61 20.82
C LYS A 259 5.11 -13.92 21.93
N GLY A 260 4.44 -13.47 23.01
CA GLY A 260 5.07 -12.82 24.16
C GLY A 260 5.51 -11.36 23.94
N VAL A 261 5.00 -10.71 22.90
CA VAL A 261 5.25 -9.31 22.56
C VAL A 261 4.04 -8.46 23.00
N ASP A 262 3.57 -7.55 22.15
CA ASP A 262 2.38 -6.72 22.36
C ASP A 262 1.17 -7.37 21.66
N PRO A 263 0.18 -7.88 22.40
CA PRO A 263 -0.97 -8.56 21.79
C PRO A 263 -1.72 -7.73 20.74
N GLY A 264 -1.73 -6.42 20.89
CA GLY A 264 -2.38 -5.54 19.93
C GLY A 264 -1.65 -5.46 18.60
N LYS A 265 -0.32 -5.45 18.63
CA LYS A 265 0.50 -5.52 17.40
C LYS A 265 0.46 -6.91 16.80
N GLU A 266 0.59 -7.94 17.63
CA GLU A 266 0.54 -9.34 17.19
C GLU A 266 -0.77 -9.66 16.48
N PHE A 267 -1.89 -9.04 16.86
CA PHE A 267 -3.18 -9.24 16.23
C PHE A 267 -3.19 -8.83 14.76
N LEU A 268 -2.44 -7.79 14.39
CA LEU A 268 -2.25 -7.37 12.99
C LEU A 268 -1.50 -8.42 12.13
N ASP A 269 -0.69 -9.25 12.76
CA ASP A 269 0.08 -10.31 12.09
C ASP A 269 -0.72 -11.62 11.95
N THR A 270 -2.03 -11.57 12.21
CA THR A 270 -2.90 -12.75 12.18
C THR A 270 -4.04 -12.61 11.21
N PRO A 271 -4.52 -13.71 10.59
CA PRO A 271 -5.64 -13.65 9.65
C PRO A 271 -6.97 -13.24 10.30
N TRP A 272 -7.06 -13.19 11.63
CA TRP A 272 -8.28 -12.79 12.35
C TRP A 272 -8.49 -11.28 12.36
N PHE A 273 -7.44 -10.48 12.14
CA PHE A 273 -7.58 -9.03 12.09
C PHE A 273 -8.52 -8.59 10.96
N ASP A 274 -8.43 -9.20 9.79
CA ASP A 274 -9.26 -8.82 8.66
C ASP A 274 -10.75 -9.16 8.88
N GLU A 275 -11.06 -10.16 9.70
CA GLU A 275 -12.45 -10.39 10.14
C GLU A 275 -13.00 -9.16 10.91
N LYS A 276 -12.14 -8.49 11.70
CA LYS A 276 -12.51 -7.26 12.40
C LYS A 276 -12.59 -6.06 11.46
N LEU A 277 -11.67 -5.97 10.51
CA LEU A 277 -11.66 -4.90 9.51
C LEU A 277 -12.95 -4.93 8.66
N PHE A 278 -13.29 -6.09 8.10
CA PHE A 278 -14.51 -6.26 7.29
C PHE A 278 -15.77 -6.18 8.13
N GLY A 279 -15.77 -6.70 9.37
CA GLY A 279 -16.90 -6.54 10.30
C GLY A 279 -17.19 -5.07 10.62
N LEU A 280 -16.17 -4.23 10.84
CA LEU A 280 -16.36 -2.79 11.00
C LEU A 280 -16.89 -2.15 9.71
N SER A 281 -16.43 -2.61 8.56
CA SER A 281 -16.92 -2.14 7.26
C SER A 281 -18.40 -2.46 7.04
N GLU A 282 -18.87 -3.65 7.43
CA GLU A 282 -20.28 -4.03 7.41
C GLU A 282 -21.13 -3.14 8.32
N ILE A 283 -20.69 -2.90 9.55
CA ILE A 283 -21.35 -2.01 10.51
C ILE A 283 -21.39 -0.57 9.97
N THR A 284 -20.34 -0.12 9.28
CA THR A 284 -20.30 1.20 8.63
C THR A 284 -21.34 1.31 7.52
N ILE A 285 -21.41 0.33 6.61
CA ILE A 285 -22.40 0.30 5.52
C ILE A 285 -23.82 0.42 6.09
N LYS A 286 -24.14 -0.38 7.10
CA LYS A 286 -25.47 -0.41 7.74
C LYS A 286 -25.83 0.92 8.39
N ASN A 287 -24.95 1.45 9.26
CA ASN A 287 -25.29 2.61 10.09
C ASN A 287 -25.20 3.92 9.32
N ALA A 288 -24.22 4.06 8.40
CA ALA A 288 -24.13 5.21 7.51
C ALA A 288 -25.08 5.11 6.31
N LYS A 289 -25.75 3.95 6.12
CA LYS A 289 -26.67 3.69 5.00
C LYS A 289 -25.99 3.93 3.65
N LEU A 290 -24.78 3.39 3.47
CA LEU A 290 -24.02 3.54 2.22
C LEU A 290 -24.75 2.84 1.07
N GLY A 291 -24.82 3.50 -0.09
CA GLY A 291 -25.47 3.00 -1.30
C GLY A 291 -27.01 2.91 -1.22
N SER A 292 -27.62 3.48 -0.17
CA SER A 292 -29.09 3.37 0.04
C SER A 292 -29.92 4.38 -0.76
N ASP A 293 -29.28 5.38 -1.33
CA ASP A 293 -29.93 6.44 -2.12
C ASP A 293 -29.29 6.58 -3.53
N ASN A 294 -29.50 7.71 -4.20
CA ASN A 294 -28.99 7.94 -5.55
C ASN A 294 -27.71 8.83 -5.58
N HIS A 295 -27.17 9.15 -4.41
CA HIS A 295 -25.91 9.86 -4.27
C HIS A 295 -24.80 8.82 -4.17
N PRO A 296 -23.76 8.85 -5.05
CA PRO A 296 -22.74 7.82 -5.06
C PRO A 296 -21.85 7.93 -3.83
N ASP A 297 -21.81 6.87 -3.04
CA ASP A 297 -20.99 6.79 -1.83
C ASP A 297 -19.64 6.08 -2.12
N LEU A 298 -18.65 6.30 -1.27
CA LEU A 298 -17.34 5.66 -1.33
C LEU A 298 -16.99 5.01 0.01
N LEU A 299 -16.62 3.74 -0.03
CA LEU A 299 -15.97 3.03 1.08
C LEU A 299 -14.59 2.53 0.65
N CYS A 300 -13.55 3.06 1.30
CA CYS A 300 -12.19 2.61 1.12
C CYS A 300 -11.80 1.65 2.25
N ILE A 301 -11.18 0.51 1.91
CA ILE A 301 -10.74 -0.51 2.86
C ILE A 301 -9.28 -0.85 2.58
N GLY A 302 -8.38 -0.51 3.54
CA GLY A 302 -6.97 -0.84 3.50
C GLY A 302 -6.68 -2.14 4.27
N VAL A 303 -6.46 -3.24 3.55
CA VAL A 303 -6.20 -4.58 4.11
C VAL A 303 -4.73 -4.70 4.45
N SER A 304 -4.37 -4.41 5.71
CA SER A 304 -2.98 -4.21 6.14
C SER A 304 -2.28 -5.48 6.66
N THR A 305 -3.02 -6.48 7.10
CA THR A 305 -2.47 -7.75 7.66
C THR A 305 -1.57 -8.47 6.68
N MET A 306 -1.90 -8.40 5.40
CA MET A 306 -1.15 -9.03 4.32
C MET A 306 0.32 -8.64 4.33
N ASP A 307 0.63 -7.35 4.48
CA ASP A 307 1.99 -6.83 4.52
C ASP A 307 2.81 -7.42 5.70
N TYR A 308 2.21 -7.50 6.88
CA TYR A 308 2.89 -8.08 8.06
C TYR A 308 3.23 -9.57 7.85
N ILE A 309 2.28 -10.34 7.34
CA ILE A 309 2.48 -11.77 7.07
C ILE A 309 3.54 -11.96 5.98
N LEU A 310 3.45 -11.20 4.89
CA LEU A 310 4.41 -11.29 3.79
C LEU A 310 5.81 -10.82 4.19
N HIS A 311 5.93 -9.82 5.05
CA HIS A 311 7.22 -9.42 5.61
C HIS A 311 7.89 -10.53 6.41
N ASN A 312 7.12 -11.29 7.17
CA ASN A 312 7.63 -12.32 8.06
C ASN A 312 7.98 -13.61 7.32
N TYR A 313 7.08 -14.07 6.45
CA TYR A 313 7.15 -15.40 5.83
C TYR A 313 7.44 -15.35 4.32
N GLY A 314 7.30 -14.19 3.68
CA GLY A 314 7.47 -14.02 2.24
C GLY A 314 6.29 -14.54 1.39
N PRO A 315 6.19 -14.10 0.11
CA PRO A 315 5.02 -14.33 -0.73
C PRO A 315 4.83 -15.78 -1.20
N TYR A 316 5.82 -16.65 -1.02
CA TYR A 316 5.77 -18.06 -1.42
C TYR A 316 5.58 -19.04 -0.25
N SER A 317 5.35 -18.53 0.96
CA SER A 317 5.17 -19.32 2.16
C SER A 317 3.81 -20.00 2.23
N GLN A 318 3.67 -20.98 3.13
CA GLN A 318 2.40 -21.63 3.41
C GLN A 318 1.47 -20.69 4.20
N GLU A 319 2.05 -19.83 5.01
CA GLU A 319 1.35 -18.77 5.75
C GLU A 319 0.69 -17.77 4.80
N ALA A 320 1.42 -17.32 3.75
CA ALA A 320 0.85 -16.47 2.72
C ALA A 320 -0.33 -17.17 2.03
N MET A 321 -0.18 -18.43 1.64
CA MET A 321 -1.26 -19.20 1.03
C MET A 321 -2.48 -19.30 1.96
N ASP A 322 -2.30 -19.73 3.22
CA ASP A 322 -3.40 -19.90 4.17
C ASP A 322 -4.12 -18.57 4.44
N TYR A 323 -3.34 -17.49 4.57
CA TYR A 323 -3.89 -16.15 4.73
C TYR A 323 -4.78 -15.74 3.55
N PHE A 324 -4.33 -15.90 2.31
CA PHE A 324 -5.13 -15.56 1.12
C PHE A 324 -6.40 -16.38 1.01
N LEU A 325 -6.36 -17.66 1.37
CA LEU A 325 -7.55 -18.52 1.40
C LEU A 325 -8.56 -18.07 2.47
N ARG A 326 -8.08 -17.62 3.63
CA ARG A 326 -8.95 -17.07 4.69
C ARG A 326 -9.53 -15.72 4.29
N LEU A 327 -8.73 -14.85 3.68
CA LEU A 327 -9.19 -13.56 3.19
C LEU A 327 -10.24 -13.74 2.09
N ASP A 328 -10.11 -14.75 1.22
CA ASP A 328 -11.12 -15.11 0.24
C ASP A 328 -12.48 -15.43 0.89
N ILE A 329 -12.46 -16.21 1.97
CA ILE A 329 -13.67 -16.56 2.73
C ILE A 329 -14.30 -15.31 3.39
N VAL A 330 -13.47 -14.47 4.03
CA VAL A 330 -13.93 -13.22 4.69
C VAL A 330 -14.54 -12.27 3.66
N LEU A 331 -13.84 -12.07 2.54
CA LEU A 331 -14.30 -11.22 1.45
C LEU A 331 -15.59 -11.76 0.80
N GLY A 332 -15.74 -13.09 0.69
CA GLY A 332 -16.97 -13.71 0.21
C GLY A 332 -18.16 -13.41 1.12
N ARG A 333 -17.97 -13.48 2.44
CA ARG A 333 -19.01 -13.08 3.41
C ARG A 333 -19.38 -11.59 3.28
N PHE A 334 -18.38 -10.73 3.11
CA PHE A 334 -18.56 -9.30 2.93
C PHE A 334 -19.32 -8.98 1.63
N ILE A 335 -19.00 -9.62 0.51
CA ILE A 335 -19.72 -9.44 -0.77
C ILE A 335 -21.19 -9.91 -0.63
N ASN A 336 -21.45 -11.04 0.01
CA ASN A 336 -22.81 -11.50 0.29
C ASN A 336 -23.59 -10.52 1.19
N TYR A 337 -22.91 -9.90 2.15
CA TYR A 337 -23.52 -8.86 2.99
C TYR A 337 -23.89 -7.62 2.15
N LEU A 338 -23.01 -7.17 1.28
CA LEU A 338 -23.24 -6.05 0.37
C LEU A 338 -24.42 -6.30 -0.58
N ASP A 339 -24.55 -7.52 -1.09
CA ASP A 339 -25.70 -7.91 -1.90
C ASP A 339 -27.03 -7.71 -1.15
N GLN A 340 -27.08 -8.16 0.09
CA GLN A 340 -28.28 -8.01 0.94
C GLN A 340 -28.59 -6.56 1.33
N GLN A 341 -27.58 -5.69 1.45
CA GLN A 341 -27.77 -4.31 1.91
C GLN A 341 -28.01 -3.32 0.78
N VAL A 342 -27.35 -3.51 -0.38
CA VAL A 342 -27.30 -2.54 -1.48
C VAL A 342 -27.74 -3.16 -2.81
N GLY A 343 -27.37 -4.42 -3.07
CA GLY A 343 -27.48 -5.10 -4.35
C GLY A 343 -26.20 -4.91 -5.20
N LEU A 344 -25.61 -6.03 -5.63
CA LEU A 344 -24.29 -6.01 -6.32
C LEU A 344 -24.35 -5.29 -7.67
N GLU A 345 -25.50 -5.24 -8.31
CA GLU A 345 -25.72 -4.49 -9.56
C GLU A 345 -25.54 -2.97 -9.42
N TYR A 346 -25.54 -2.43 -8.18
CA TYR A 346 -25.32 -1.01 -7.87
C TYR A 346 -23.92 -0.70 -7.35
N ILE A 347 -23.07 -1.72 -7.23
CA ILE A 347 -21.74 -1.60 -6.62
C ILE A 347 -20.66 -1.75 -7.68
N GLU A 348 -19.67 -0.87 -7.65
CA GLU A 348 -18.41 -1.05 -8.37
C GLU A 348 -17.31 -1.38 -7.37
N PHE A 349 -16.65 -2.51 -7.55
CA PHE A 349 -15.49 -2.92 -6.77
C PHE A 349 -14.21 -2.62 -7.54
N ILE A 350 -13.25 -2.03 -6.85
CA ILE A 350 -11.90 -1.86 -7.35
C ILE A 350 -10.95 -2.56 -6.37
N LEU A 351 -10.12 -3.47 -6.86
CA LEU A 351 -9.05 -4.09 -6.09
C LEU A 351 -7.71 -3.72 -6.69
N SER A 352 -6.82 -3.20 -5.85
CA SER A 352 -5.43 -2.94 -6.21
C SER A 352 -4.51 -3.14 -4.99
N SER A 353 -3.24 -2.77 -5.12
CA SER A 353 -2.26 -2.80 -4.05
C SER A 353 -1.37 -1.56 -4.07
N ASP A 354 -0.96 -1.14 -2.91
CA ASP A 354 -0.03 -0.02 -2.71
C ASP A 354 1.42 -0.35 -3.13
N HIS A 355 1.80 -1.61 -3.11
CA HIS A 355 3.05 -2.16 -3.65
C HIS A 355 3.02 -3.70 -3.65
N GLY A 356 3.98 -4.30 -4.32
CA GLY A 356 4.30 -5.71 -4.19
C GLY A 356 5.36 -5.96 -3.11
N GLY A 357 6.17 -7.02 -3.28
CA GLY A 357 7.25 -7.33 -2.35
C GLY A 357 8.20 -8.38 -2.92
N LEU A 358 9.47 -8.26 -2.54
CA LEU A 358 10.50 -9.21 -2.91
C LEU A 358 10.24 -10.56 -2.18
N PRO A 359 10.43 -11.71 -2.82
CA PRO A 359 10.57 -12.99 -2.10
C PRO A 359 11.71 -12.92 -1.08
N ILE A 360 11.69 -13.77 -0.06
CA ILE A 360 12.83 -13.90 0.85
C ILE A 360 14.08 -14.13 -0.01
N PRO A 361 15.18 -13.34 0.20
CA PRO A 361 16.36 -13.43 -0.65
C PRO A 361 16.95 -14.83 -0.79
N GLU A 362 16.91 -15.62 0.27
CA GLU A 362 17.37 -17.00 0.30
C GLU A 362 16.55 -17.95 -0.59
N TYR A 363 15.32 -17.53 -0.98
CA TYR A 363 14.46 -18.28 -1.90
C TYR A 363 14.67 -17.90 -3.38
N LEU A 364 15.25 -16.74 -3.68
CA LEU A 364 15.45 -16.24 -5.05
C LEU A 364 16.19 -17.22 -5.98
N PRO A 365 17.25 -17.94 -5.51
CA PRO A 365 17.93 -18.92 -6.37
C PRO A 365 17.00 -20.03 -6.88
N SER A 366 15.99 -20.43 -6.12
CA SER A 366 15.00 -21.43 -6.56
C SER A 366 14.06 -20.90 -7.65
N LEU A 367 13.96 -19.58 -7.79
CA LEU A 367 13.23 -18.88 -8.85
C LEU A 367 14.14 -18.51 -10.03
N GLY A 368 15.41 -18.90 -10.03
CA GLY A 368 16.39 -18.53 -11.05
C GLY A 368 16.84 -17.07 -10.99
N MET A 369 16.65 -16.41 -9.85
CA MET A 369 17.01 -15.00 -9.61
C MET A 369 18.24 -14.91 -8.70
N GLU A 370 19.03 -13.87 -8.91
CA GLU A 370 20.07 -13.47 -7.96
C GLU A 370 19.50 -12.49 -6.93
N GLY A 371 20.06 -12.49 -5.73
CA GLY A 371 19.69 -11.54 -4.69
C GLY A 371 20.42 -11.78 -3.39
N GLY A 372 20.14 -10.93 -2.42
CA GLY A 372 20.81 -10.98 -1.13
C GLY A 372 20.38 -9.87 -0.17
N ARG A 373 21.17 -9.75 0.88
CA ARG A 373 20.98 -8.73 1.92
C ARG A 373 22.19 -7.81 1.93
N VAL A 374 21.94 -6.49 1.93
CA VAL A 374 23.02 -5.50 2.04
C VAL A 374 23.61 -5.60 3.45
N SER A 375 24.94 -5.77 3.54
CA SER A 375 25.64 -5.86 4.82
C SER A 375 25.50 -4.55 5.63
N ARG A 376 24.98 -4.66 6.86
CA ARG A 376 24.91 -3.53 7.79
C ARG A 376 26.28 -2.99 8.16
N GLU A 377 27.24 -3.89 8.35
CA GLU A 377 28.61 -3.54 8.69
C GLU A 377 29.24 -2.69 7.57
N HIS A 378 29.19 -3.18 6.33
CA HIS A 378 29.73 -2.44 5.19
C HIS A 378 29.01 -1.09 4.94
N LEU A 379 27.67 -1.04 5.16
CA LEU A 379 26.95 0.23 5.11
C LEU A 379 27.41 1.19 6.20
N LYS A 380 27.57 0.70 7.44
CA LYS A 380 28.02 1.50 8.57
C LYS A 380 29.40 2.08 8.30
N GLU A 381 30.35 1.25 7.89
CA GLU A 381 31.70 1.69 7.51
C GLU A 381 31.67 2.75 6.38
N ALA A 382 30.88 2.50 5.32
CA ALA A 382 30.73 3.46 4.24
C ALA A 382 30.19 4.81 4.73
N TYR A 383 29.18 4.80 5.64
CA TYR A 383 28.63 6.02 6.23
C TYR A 383 29.61 6.75 7.13
N GLU A 384 30.43 6.04 7.91
CA GLU A 384 31.52 6.60 8.71
C GLU A 384 32.54 7.31 7.83
N TRP A 385 33.07 6.64 6.79
CA TRP A 385 34.01 7.24 5.84
C TRP A 385 33.44 8.45 5.08
N ILE A 386 32.14 8.41 4.69
CA ILE A 386 31.46 9.55 4.07
C ILE A 386 31.42 10.74 5.04
N ASN A 387 31.04 10.49 6.29
CA ASN A 387 30.96 11.54 7.29
C ASN A 387 32.32 12.16 7.56
N ASP A 388 33.36 11.34 7.76
CA ASP A 388 34.72 11.77 8.05
C ASP A 388 35.30 12.60 6.90
N GLU A 389 35.28 12.11 5.65
CA GLU A 389 35.82 12.83 4.49
C GLU A 389 35.05 14.15 4.22
N ILE A 390 33.72 14.13 4.33
CA ILE A 390 32.91 15.34 4.16
C ILE A 390 33.19 16.36 5.29
N SER A 391 33.30 15.90 6.55
CA SER A 391 33.61 16.78 7.69
C SER A 391 35.00 17.37 7.61
N GLU A 392 35.99 16.59 7.18
CA GLU A 392 37.38 17.07 6.98
C GLU A 392 37.45 18.16 5.91
N ILE A 393 36.76 17.96 4.77
CA ILE A 393 36.89 18.89 3.63
C ILE A 393 35.97 20.11 3.79
N TYR A 394 34.74 19.93 4.28
CA TYR A 394 33.67 20.94 4.27
C TYR A 394 33.18 21.34 5.67
N GLY A 395 33.69 20.69 6.74
CA GLY A 395 33.26 20.84 8.11
C GLY A 395 31.97 20.09 8.45
N ASP A 396 31.74 19.89 9.75
CA ASP A 396 30.67 19.07 10.30
C ASP A 396 29.24 19.52 9.92
N ASN A 397 28.30 18.61 9.94
CA ASN A 397 26.87 18.87 9.72
C ASN A 397 26.51 19.46 8.34
N LEU A 398 27.23 19.08 7.29
CA LEU A 398 26.89 19.48 5.92
C LEU A 398 25.64 18.78 5.39
N PHE A 399 25.32 17.59 5.91
CA PHE A 399 24.16 16.81 5.49
C PHE A 399 23.50 16.09 6.66
N VAL A 400 22.25 15.67 6.43
CA VAL A 400 21.51 14.72 7.27
C VAL A 400 21.18 13.49 6.43
N ARG A 401 21.30 12.31 7.01
CA ARG A 401 20.96 11.04 6.38
C ARG A 401 19.66 10.48 6.96
N SER A 402 18.76 10.01 6.09
CA SER A 402 17.57 9.25 6.46
C SER A 402 17.50 8.01 5.58
N GLY A 403 17.76 6.84 6.15
CA GLY A 403 17.97 5.60 5.40
C GLY A 403 19.13 5.74 4.41
N ALA A 404 18.89 5.41 3.14
CA ALA A 404 19.85 5.52 2.03
C ALA A 404 19.74 6.87 1.27
N LYS A 405 19.15 7.89 1.91
CA LYS A 405 18.89 9.21 1.33
C LYS A 405 19.68 10.27 2.08
N PHE A 406 20.30 11.22 1.35
CA PHE A 406 21.15 12.26 1.91
C PHE A 406 20.57 13.64 1.57
N TYR A 407 20.44 14.47 2.59
CA TYR A 407 19.86 15.82 2.52
C TYR A 407 20.94 16.84 2.89
N PHE A 408 21.45 17.57 1.92
CA PHE A 408 22.44 18.59 2.18
C PHE A 408 21.84 19.86 2.78
N ASN A 409 22.62 20.56 3.58
CA ASN A 409 22.32 21.91 4.05
C ASN A 409 22.59 22.91 2.92
N HIS A 410 21.56 23.26 2.15
CA HIS A 410 21.67 24.13 0.98
C HIS A 410 22.13 25.56 1.35
N GLU A 411 21.75 26.07 2.52
CA GLU A 411 22.19 27.39 2.98
C GLU A 411 23.70 27.40 3.17
N ARG A 412 24.23 26.38 3.83
CA ARG A 412 25.67 26.24 4.07
C ARG A 412 26.45 26.02 2.80
N LEU A 413 25.93 25.23 1.84
CA LEU A 413 26.54 25.08 0.52
C LEU A 413 26.68 26.43 -0.18
N ARG A 414 25.60 27.23 -0.21
CA ARG A 414 25.61 28.57 -0.83
C ARG A 414 26.55 29.52 -0.13
N LYS A 415 26.51 29.60 1.21
CA LYS A 415 27.36 30.49 2.02
C LYS A 415 28.85 30.25 1.79
N ASN A 416 29.25 29.01 1.59
CA ASN A 416 30.65 28.62 1.40
C ASN A 416 31.02 28.44 -0.07
N ASN A 417 30.13 28.77 -1.01
CA ASN A 417 30.31 28.59 -2.47
C ASN A 417 30.73 27.15 -2.87
N ILE A 418 30.09 26.15 -2.23
CA ILE A 418 30.34 24.73 -2.47
C ILE A 418 29.30 24.23 -3.47
N SER A 419 29.75 23.68 -4.60
CA SER A 419 28.86 22.94 -5.52
C SER A 419 28.44 21.63 -4.85
N LEU A 420 27.12 21.31 -4.94
CA LEU A 420 26.54 20.08 -4.41
C LEU A 420 27.23 18.81 -4.98
N ASP A 421 27.68 18.86 -6.22
CA ASP A 421 28.33 17.73 -6.88
C ASP A 421 29.58 17.25 -6.12
N LYS A 422 30.34 18.18 -5.50
CA LYS A 422 31.58 17.82 -4.80
C LYS A 422 31.33 16.87 -3.62
N PRO A 423 30.50 17.20 -2.61
CA PRO A 423 30.20 16.28 -1.51
C PRO A 423 29.37 15.07 -1.99
N ALA A 424 28.56 15.19 -3.06
CA ALA A 424 27.86 14.06 -3.66
C ALA A 424 28.82 13.00 -4.24
N GLN A 425 29.98 13.42 -4.81
CA GLN A 425 31.00 12.50 -5.30
C GLN A 425 31.64 11.69 -4.15
N VAL A 426 31.77 12.25 -2.96
CA VAL A 426 32.25 11.52 -1.77
C VAL A 426 31.26 10.40 -1.43
N ILE A 427 29.96 10.69 -1.41
CA ILE A 427 28.94 9.68 -1.16
C ILE A 427 28.99 8.57 -2.21
N LYS A 428 29.08 8.95 -3.50
CA LYS A 428 29.20 7.98 -4.61
C LYS A 428 30.43 7.10 -4.46
N LYS A 429 31.59 7.68 -4.12
CA LYS A 429 32.87 6.97 -3.96
C LYS A 429 32.79 5.80 -2.97
N TYR A 430 32.07 5.97 -1.87
CA TYR A 430 32.00 4.95 -0.83
C TYR A 430 30.82 4.00 -1.01
N LEU A 431 29.61 4.51 -1.26
CA LEU A 431 28.44 3.65 -1.38
C LEU A 431 28.46 2.76 -2.63
N SER A 432 29.08 3.18 -3.73
CA SER A 432 29.21 2.32 -4.92
C SER A 432 30.08 1.07 -4.70
N LYS A 433 30.79 0.99 -3.58
CA LYS A 433 31.61 -0.18 -3.22
C LYS A 433 30.85 -1.17 -2.32
N VAL A 434 29.71 -0.78 -1.80
CA VAL A 434 28.90 -1.64 -0.96
C VAL A 434 28.14 -2.62 -1.84
N ASP A 435 28.35 -3.93 -1.62
CA ASP A 435 27.59 -4.95 -2.34
C ASP A 435 26.09 -4.82 -2.06
N GLY A 436 25.29 -4.95 -3.12
CA GLY A 436 23.85 -4.71 -3.05
C GLY A 436 23.43 -3.25 -3.34
N ILE A 437 24.38 -2.32 -3.59
CA ILE A 437 24.09 -0.99 -4.13
C ILE A 437 24.34 -1.00 -5.64
N SER A 438 23.32 -0.67 -6.44
CA SER A 438 23.42 -0.64 -7.91
C SER A 438 23.87 0.72 -8.45
N ALA A 439 23.40 1.81 -7.83
CA ALA A 439 23.73 3.16 -8.24
C ALA A 439 23.60 4.15 -7.08
N VAL A 440 24.34 5.26 -7.18
CA VAL A 440 24.17 6.42 -6.29
C VAL A 440 23.94 7.63 -7.18
N LEU A 441 22.74 8.19 -7.13
CA LEU A 441 22.27 9.23 -8.03
C LEU A 441 21.95 10.50 -7.27
N THR A 442 22.29 11.64 -7.83
CA THR A 442 21.77 12.92 -7.35
C THR A 442 20.35 13.14 -7.85
N LYS A 443 19.59 13.96 -7.15
CA LYS A 443 18.27 14.42 -7.58
C LYS A 443 18.30 15.03 -8.98
N ASP A 444 19.30 15.84 -9.27
CA ASP A 444 19.44 16.51 -10.54
C ASP A 444 19.76 15.52 -11.68
N GLU A 445 20.57 14.50 -11.45
CA GLU A 445 20.81 13.42 -12.41
C GLU A 445 19.52 12.66 -12.73
N ILE A 446 18.70 12.34 -11.72
CA ILE A 446 17.41 11.68 -11.92
C ILE A 446 16.49 12.55 -12.79
N LEU A 447 16.35 13.83 -12.45
CA LEU A 447 15.46 14.74 -13.17
C LEU A 447 15.94 15.04 -14.59
N ALA A 448 17.25 15.19 -14.80
CA ALA A 448 17.87 15.49 -16.09
C ALA A 448 17.99 14.27 -17.02
N SER A 449 17.86 13.05 -16.51
CA SER A 449 17.94 11.82 -17.33
C SER A 449 16.96 11.87 -18.50
N LYS A 450 17.41 11.46 -19.68
CA LYS A 450 16.58 11.32 -20.90
C LYS A 450 16.14 9.87 -21.14
N GLU A 451 16.59 8.96 -20.31
CA GLU A 451 16.22 7.55 -20.40
C GLU A 451 14.71 7.38 -20.18
N LYS A 452 14.13 6.44 -20.91
CA LYS A 452 12.70 6.13 -20.90
C LYS A 452 12.42 4.73 -20.35
N ASP A 453 13.41 4.10 -19.74
CA ASP A 453 13.21 2.83 -19.05
C ASP A 453 12.31 3.00 -17.80
N ALA A 454 11.70 1.91 -17.38
CA ALA A 454 10.71 1.92 -16.30
C ALA A 454 11.33 2.43 -14.97
N ILE A 455 12.57 2.06 -14.67
CA ILE A 455 13.23 2.44 -13.41
C ILE A 455 13.44 3.96 -13.37
N THR A 456 13.97 4.56 -14.45
CA THR A 456 14.17 6.00 -14.54
C THR A 456 12.87 6.77 -14.42
N ILE A 457 11.79 6.30 -15.08
CA ILE A 457 10.46 6.93 -14.98
C ILE A 457 9.95 6.85 -13.54
N ARG A 458 10.03 5.69 -12.90
CA ARG A 458 9.62 5.48 -11.51
C ARG A 458 10.40 6.37 -10.54
N LEU A 459 11.72 6.49 -10.72
CA LEU A 459 12.54 7.39 -9.90
C LEU A 459 12.12 8.86 -10.04
N LYS A 460 11.85 9.33 -11.27
CA LYS A 460 11.36 10.71 -11.51
C LYS A 460 10.04 10.98 -10.82
N ASN A 461 9.10 10.04 -10.91
CA ASN A 461 7.78 10.16 -10.28
C ASN A 461 7.84 10.14 -8.75
N MET A 462 8.99 9.78 -8.16
CA MET A 462 9.22 9.81 -6.71
C MET A 462 9.95 11.06 -6.23
N VAL A 463 10.44 11.90 -7.12
CA VAL A 463 11.23 13.10 -6.78
C VAL A 463 10.34 14.34 -6.71
N HIS A 464 10.42 15.05 -5.57
CA HIS A 464 9.91 16.42 -5.44
C HIS A 464 11.10 17.41 -5.56
N PRO A 465 11.00 18.44 -6.41
CA PRO A 465 12.12 19.34 -6.69
C PRO A 465 12.77 19.97 -5.44
N GLU A 466 11.94 20.36 -4.47
CA GLU A 466 12.40 21.06 -3.25
C GLU A 466 12.57 20.18 -2.03
N LYS A 467 11.67 19.19 -1.83
CA LYS A 467 11.58 18.42 -0.58
C LYS A 467 12.41 17.15 -0.57
N SER A 468 12.67 16.55 -1.74
CA SER A 468 13.41 15.29 -1.82
C SER A 468 14.86 15.42 -1.32
N ALA A 469 15.45 14.28 -0.99
CA ALA A 469 16.87 14.17 -0.76
C ALA A 469 17.68 14.64 -1.98
N ASP A 470 18.92 15.01 -1.75
CA ASP A 470 19.82 15.45 -2.83
C ASP A 470 20.57 14.29 -3.47
N VAL A 471 20.81 13.22 -2.69
CA VAL A 471 21.46 11.99 -3.15
C VAL A 471 20.68 10.78 -2.67
N PHE A 472 20.54 9.79 -3.54
CA PHE A 472 19.85 8.52 -3.32
C PHE A 472 20.80 7.36 -3.62
N ALA A 473 20.87 6.38 -2.74
CA ALA A 473 21.46 5.09 -3.06
C ALA A 473 20.36 4.12 -3.51
N LEU A 474 20.47 3.65 -4.75
CA LEU A 474 19.56 2.67 -5.33
C LEU A 474 20.08 1.27 -5.02
N ILE A 475 19.21 0.47 -4.41
CA ILE A 475 19.51 -0.93 -4.14
C ILE A 475 19.60 -1.74 -5.45
N LYS A 476 20.43 -2.78 -5.48
CA LYS A 476 20.49 -3.74 -6.59
C LYS A 476 19.22 -4.58 -6.63
N GLU A 477 18.79 -4.97 -7.82
CA GLU A 477 17.66 -5.88 -8.01
C GLU A 477 17.88 -7.18 -7.23
N GLY A 478 16.83 -7.65 -6.54
CA GLY A 478 16.89 -8.83 -5.69
C GLY A 478 17.55 -8.62 -4.31
N TYR A 479 18.01 -7.42 -3.99
CA TYR A 479 18.64 -7.13 -2.70
C TYR A 479 17.70 -6.39 -1.74
N LEU A 480 17.93 -6.57 -0.43
CA LEU A 480 17.25 -5.86 0.65
C LEU A 480 18.22 -5.12 1.56
N TYR A 481 17.78 -3.98 2.10
CA TYR A 481 18.46 -3.32 3.23
C TYR A 481 18.23 -4.04 4.56
N ARG A 482 17.28 -4.96 4.63
CA ARG A 482 17.02 -5.78 5.83
C ARG A 482 18.08 -6.88 5.92
N SER A 483 18.84 -6.87 7.00
CA SER A 483 20.08 -7.64 7.09
C SER A 483 19.92 -9.06 7.66
N SER A 484 18.77 -9.39 8.32
CA SER A 484 18.61 -10.67 9.01
C SER A 484 17.50 -11.54 8.39
N TYR A 485 16.28 -11.42 8.87
CA TYR A 485 15.19 -12.33 8.52
C TYR A 485 14.04 -11.62 7.83
N GLY A 486 13.13 -12.42 7.24
CA GLY A 486 11.97 -11.92 6.53
C GLY A 486 12.32 -11.27 5.20
N THR A 487 11.36 -10.56 4.63
CA THR A 487 11.52 -9.82 3.40
C THR A 487 10.98 -8.39 3.51
N SER A 488 11.14 -7.62 2.45
CA SER A 488 10.70 -6.22 2.39
C SER A 488 10.45 -5.80 0.94
N HIS A 489 10.16 -4.54 0.77
CA HIS A 489 9.84 -3.84 -0.47
C HIS A 489 10.43 -2.41 -0.42
N GLY A 490 10.16 -1.58 -1.41
CA GLY A 490 10.61 -0.18 -1.43
C GLY A 490 11.57 0.13 -2.57
N SER A 491 11.59 -0.69 -3.60
CA SER A 491 12.46 -0.55 -4.78
C SER A 491 11.65 -0.17 -6.03
N PRO A 492 12.30 0.30 -7.11
CA PRO A 492 11.64 0.56 -8.37
C PRO A 492 11.46 -0.70 -9.25
N TYR A 493 11.80 -1.89 -8.76
CA TYR A 493 11.78 -3.12 -9.55
C TYR A 493 10.38 -3.75 -9.63
N ASP A 494 10.16 -4.61 -10.61
CA ASP A 494 8.84 -5.14 -10.92
C ASP A 494 8.21 -5.94 -9.78
N TYR A 495 8.99 -6.66 -8.98
CA TYR A 495 8.45 -7.40 -7.83
C TYR A 495 7.79 -6.50 -6.76
N ASP A 496 8.18 -5.22 -6.69
CA ASP A 496 7.61 -4.22 -5.78
C ASP A 496 6.56 -3.34 -6.46
N THR A 497 6.69 -3.12 -7.78
CA THR A 497 5.85 -2.18 -8.52
C THR A 497 4.69 -2.82 -9.25
N HIS A 498 4.79 -4.09 -9.68
CA HIS A 498 3.71 -4.81 -10.35
C HIS A 498 2.67 -5.26 -9.34
N VAL A 499 1.46 -4.71 -9.47
CA VAL A 499 0.36 -4.88 -8.52
C VAL A 499 -0.89 -5.38 -9.25
N PRO A 500 -1.82 -6.07 -8.55
CA PRO A 500 -3.11 -6.39 -9.14
C PRO A 500 -3.92 -5.12 -9.40
N LEU A 501 -4.68 -5.11 -10.47
CA LEU A 501 -5.70 -4.09 -10.71
C LEU A 501 -6.87 -4.73 -11.42
N LEU A 502 -8.03 -4.66 -10.80
CA LEU A 502 -9.28 -5.10 -11.40
C LEU A 502 -10.43 -4.17 -11.03
N PHE A 503 -11.40 -4.11 -11.93
CA PHE A 503 -12.67 -3.44 -11.74
C PHE A 503 -13.77 -4.49 -11.88
N ALA A 504 -14.51 -4.76 -10.80
CA ALA A 504 -15.52 -5.81 -10.77
C ALA A 504 -16.92 -5.24 -10.48
N ARG A 505 -17.91 -5.83 -11.16
CA ARG A 505 -19.31 -5.50 -10.99
C ARG A 505 -20.17 -6.70 -11.39
N GLU A 506 -21.28 -6.91 -10.71
CA GLU A 506 -22.19 -8.00 -11.07
C GLU A 506 -22.58 -7.96 -12.55
N GLY A 507 -22.44 -9.12 -13.19
CA GLY A 507 -22.75 -9.29 -14.62
C GLY A 507 -21.72 -8.73 -15.58
N ARG A 508 -20.61 -8.15 -15.11
CA ARG A 508 -19.48 -7.80 -15.97
C ARG A 508 -18.82 -9.07 -16.51
N LYS A 509 -18.58 -9.10 -17.81
CA LYS A 509 -17.92 -10.26 -18.41
C LYS A 509 -16.44 -10.28 -18.01
N TYR A 510 -16.03 -11.35 -17.36
CA TYR A 510 -14.61 -11.59 -17.04
C TYR A 510 -13.74 -11.59 -18.29
N HIS A 511 -12.70 -10.78 -18.30
CA HIS A 511 -11.64 -10.80 -19.30
C HIS A 511 -10.38 -10.10 -18.81
N HIS A 512 -9.25 -10.50 -19.39
CA HIS A 512 -7.97 -9.86 -19.18
C HIS A 512 -7.69 -8.80 -20.23
N ILE A 513 -7.12 -7.69 -19.82
CA ILE A 513 -6.65 -6.63 -20.70
C ILE A 513 -5.13 -6.50 -20.54
N ASN A 514 -4.41 -6.83 -21.61
CA ASN A 514 -2.98 -6.56 -21.72
C ASN A 514 -2.75 -5.09 -22.13
N HIS A 515 -3.16 -4.17 -21.23
CA HIS A 515 -2.97 -2.73 -21.37
C HIS A 515 -2.12 -2.26 -20.20
N HIS A 516 -1.10 -1.44 -20.47
CA HIS A 516 -0.33 -0.84 -19.40
C HIS A 516 -1.23 0.10 -18.60
N ALA A 517 -1.42 -0.24 -17.33
CA ALA A 517 -2.20 0.54 -16.38
C ALA A 517 -1.29 0.97 -15.21
N GLU A 518 -1.65 2.08 -14.61
CA GLU A 518 -0.96 2.60 -13.43
C GLU A 518 -1.96 2.80 -12.29
N THR A 519 -1.54 2.70 -11.05
CA THR A 519 -2.45 2.88 -9.92
C THR A 519 -3.04 4.29 -9.85
N VAL A 520 -2.36 5.29 -10.39
CA VAL A 520 -2.89 6.65 -10.54
C VAL A 520 -4.08 6.73 -11.53
N ASP A 521 -4.30 5.72 -12.36
CA ASP A 521 -5.42 5.62 -13.31
C ASP A 521 -6.76 5.29 -12.61
N ILE A 522 -6.69 4.79 -11.36
CA ILE A 522 -7.88 4.41 -10.58
C ILE A 522 -8.80 5.62 -10.38
N VAL A 523 -8.27 6.76 -9.96
CA VAL A 523 -9.06 7.97 -9.68
C VAL A 523 -9.80 8.47 -10.91
N PRO A 524 -9.14 8.78 -12.06
CA PRO A 524 -9.87 9.22 -13.24
C PRO A 524 -10.85 8.19 -13.78
N THR A 525 -10.61 6.90 -13.59
CA THR A 525 -11.54 5.84 -13.98
C THR A 525 -12.78 5.80 -13.08
N ILE A 526 -12.64 5.95 -11.75
CA ILE A 526 -13.79 6.09 -10.84
C ILE A 526 -14.62 7.33 -11.20
N LEU A 527 -13.98 8.46 -11.48
CA LEU A 527 -14.67 9.69 -11.88
C LEU A 527 -15.45 9.49 -13.18
N ASP A 528 -14.91 8.76 -14.17
CA ASP A 528 -15.63 8.41 -15.41
C ASP A 528 -16.83 7.50 -15.15
N ILE A 529 -16.70 6.49 -14.26
CA ILE A 529 -17.81 5.62 -13.84
C ILE A 529 -18.95 6.45 -13.26
N LEU A 530 -18.63 7.45 -12.45
CA LEU A 530 -19.60 8.32 -11.77
C LEU A 530 -20.03 9.52 -12.61
N ASN A 531 -19.51 9.73 -13.82
CA ASN A 531 -19.70 10.90 -14.67
C ASN A 531 -19.34 12.23 -13.96
N ILE A 532 -18.32 12.21 -13.12
CA ILE A 532 -17.82 13.38 -12.39
C ILE A 532 -16.66 14.02 -13.17
N GLN A 533 -16.75 15.34 -13.36
CA GLN A 533 -15.67 16.16 -13.92
C GLN A 533 -14.85 16.78 -12.80
N THR A 534 -13.53 16.88 -12.99
CA THR A 534 -12.63 17.55 -12.05
C THR A 534 -11.72 18.52 -12.75
N GLU A 535 -11.41 19.66 -12.11
CA GLU A 535 -10.40 20.61 -12.55
C GLU A 535 -8.98 20.23 -12.09
N ILE A 536 -8.86 19.18 -11.28
CA ILE A 536 -7.57 18.71 -10.76
C ILE A 536 -6.81 18.05 -11.92
N ASN A 537 -5.57 18.47 -12.12
CA ASN A 537 -4.67 17.87 -13.11
C ASN A 537 -4.16 16.51 -12.59
N LEU A 538 -4.92 15.45 -12.86
CA LEU A 538 -4.56 14.08 -12.51
C LEU A 538 -3.41 13.60 -13.41
N HIS A 539 -2.55 12.74 -12.87
CA HIS A 539 -1.48 12.09 -13.63
C HIS A 539 -1.96 10.84 -14.36
N GLY A 540 -3.00 10.19 -13.81
CA GLY A 540 -3.61 9.00 -14.39
C GLY A 540 -4.53 9.29 -15.58
N LYS A 541 -4.94 8.22 -16.25
CA LYS A 541 -5.82 8.20 -17.42
C LYS A 541 -7.03 7.31 -17.13
N ILE A 542 -8.13 7.55 -17.85
CA ILE A 542 -9.30 6.68 -17.80
C ILE A 542 -8.95 5.33 -18.44
N LEU A 543 -9.18 4.25 -17.72
CA LEU A 543 -8.95 2.88 -18.18
C LEU A 543 -10.14 2.33 -18.98
N PRO A 544 -9.90 1.47 -19.99
CA PRO A 544 -10.96 0.88 -20.83
C PRO A 544 -11.62 -0.29 -20.10
N ILE A 545 -12.56 -0.02 -19.20
CA ILE A 545 -13.28 -1.03 -18.40
C ILE A 545 -14.67 -1.39 -18.96
N LYS A 546 -15.07 -0.77 -20.07
CA LYS A 546 -16.38 -0.94 -20.77
C LYS A 546 -16.33 -2.04 -21.79
#